data_061efb3926f904490c43be66764ff483
#
_entry.id   061efb3926f904490c43be66764ff483
#
_cell.length_a   1.000
_cell.length_b   1.000
_cell.length_c   1.000
_cell.angle_alpha   90.00
_cell.angle_beta   90.00
_cell.angle_gamma   90.00
#
_symmetry.space_group_name_H-M   'P 1'
#
loop_
_entity.id
_entity.type
_entity.pdbx_description
1 polymer ?
#
loop_
_entity_poly.entity_id
_entity_poly.type
_entity_poly.pdbx_seq_one_letter_code
_entity_poly.pdbx_strand_id
1 'polypeptide(L)'
;TKTGLGMTKGKYTKFAFTKQLPLKKGVANRFKVLMNVDGQETEVAQTINNLVFQPVTRVVLEEFTGRDCSNCPLGLVAIDNLKKRFGNRFLPIGIHGYTGDPLGNGLSDYYKYLGLSAAPSARINRSDSIMSPMVKDADNTYYLSAKALESATGYTTDDLWSDKVEEEILKPALSEVSATINYDEATRTITAPTVVRYAMNAENQNISIFAVLLEQEVDNIYQQNGFSSVKQDILLPWASGGEYAQPYVVGVLSEDVCRGTWGSTFLGNSGLIPTNIVAGQNYEVNGIEFQLPEAAKINPKNCQVVVMMFDANTGKYINAVRTDLLSDATGINAVVDKENAKNVDNAWYTLSGLKLNQKPKAAGLYIHQGKKYVIK
;
A
#
# COMPACT_ATOMS: atom_id res chain seq x y z
N THR A 1 -13.72 41.35 11.22
CA THR A 1 -14.68 41.35 12.34
C THR A 1 -16.10 41.41 11.78
N LYS A 2 -17.00 40.65 12.32
CA LYS A 2 -18.46 40.78 12.13
C LYS A 2 -19.10 41.06 13.48
N THR A 3 -19.96 42.05 13.50
CA THR A 3 -20.69 42.46 14.70
C THR A 3 -22.19 42.38 14.46
N GLY A 4 -22.99 42.41 15.53
CA GLY A 4 -24.45 42.42 15.44
C GLY A 4 -25.05 41.12 14.89
N LEU A 5 -24.42 39.98 15.13
CA LEU A 5 -24.95 38.68 14.75
C LEU A 5 -26.14 38.36 15.68
N GLY A 6 -27.36 38.51 15.18
CA GLY A 6 -28.56 38.08 15.91
C GLY A 6 -28.59 36.61 16.13
N MET A 7 -28.14 36.15 17.30
CA MET A 7 -28.15 34.73 17.66
C MET A 7 -29.37 34.37 18.49
N THR A 8 -30.03 33.28 18.17
CA THR A 8 -31.19 32.78 18.93
C THR A 8 -30.79 31.49 19.63
N LYS A 9 -31.10 31.36 20.91
CA LYS A 9 -30.82 30.15 21.71
C LYS A 9 -31.37 28.90 21.00
N GLY A 10 -30.51 27.87 20.83
CA GLY A 10 -30.87 26.59 20.20
C GLY A 10 -30.90 26.60 18.66
N LYS A 11 -30.49 27.69 18.00
CA LYS A 11 -30.37 27.75 16.52
C LYS A 11 -28.92 27.98 16.09
N TYR A 12 -28.55 27.34 14.98
CA TYR A 12 -27.24 27.55 14.34
C TYR A 12 -27.32 28.76 13.40
N THR A 13 -26.36 29.67 13.53
CA THR A 13 -26.19 30.80 12.61
C THR A 13 -24.89 30.59 11.83
N LYS A 14 -24.98 30.51 10.51
CA LYS A 14 -23.82 30.48 9.61
C LYS A 14 -23.45 31.87 9.17
N PHE A 15 -22.17 32.21 9.27
CA PHE A 15 -21.63 33.43 8.69
C PHE A 15 -20.27 33.14 8.01
N ALA A 16 -19.95 33.91 6.98
CA ALA A 16 -18.69 33.84 6.29
C ALA A 16 -17.93 35.16 6.42
N PHE A 17 -16.63 35.07 6.61
CA PHE A 17 -15.75 36.22 6.51
C PHE A 17 -15.51 36.55 5.04
N THR A 18 -15.55 37.83 4.67
CA THR A 18 -15.29 38.27 3.30
C THR A 18 -13.79 38.30 2.95
N LYS A 19 -12.94 38.46 3.98
CA LYS A 19 -11.49 38.44 3.78
C LYS A 19 -11.00 37.02 3.67
N GLN A 20 -10.33 36.70 2.55
CA GLN A 20 -9.64 35.43 2.38
C GLN A 20 -8.35 35.42 3.21
N LEU A 21 -8.05 34.27 3.83
CA LEU A 21 -6.79 34.04 4.53
C LEU A 21 -5.76 33.49 3.54
N PRO A 22 -4.59 34.11 3.37
CA PRO A 22 -3.51 33.56 2.55
C PRO A 22 -2.91 32.35 3.26
N LEU A 23 -3.21 31.14 2.77
CA LEU A 23 -2.62 29.92 3.30
C LEU A 23 -1.25 29.68 2.66
N LYS A 24 -0.21 29.53 3.47
CA LYS A 24 1.12 29.13 2.99
C LYS A 24 1.11 27.64 2.64
N LYS A 25 1.64 27.30 1.46
CA LYS A 25 1.80 25.89 1.02
C LYS A 25 2.92 25.19 1.81
N GLY A 26 2.77 23.90 1.99
CA GLY A 26 3.77 23.04 2.64
C GLY A 26 3.88 23.19 4.14
N VAL A 27 2.95 23.87 4.77
CA VAL A 27 2.94 24.11 6.22
C VAL A 27 1.54 24.00 6.83
N ALA A 28 1.50 23.74 8.13
CA ALA A 28 0.30 23.84 8.92
C ALA A 28 -0.03 25.31 9.17
N ASN A 29 -1.16 25.78 8.66
CA ASN A 29 -1.64 27.15 8.87
C ASN A 29 -2.57 27.15 10.08
N ARG A 30 -2.15 27.79 11.15
CA ARG A 30 -2.97 27.97 12.37
C ARG A 30 -3.70 29.29 12.31
N PHE A 31 -4.98 29.28 12.63
CA PHE A 31 -5.80 30.50 12.82
C PHE A 31 -6.76 30.31 13.97
N LYS A 32 -7.19 31.43 14.50
CA LYS A 32 -8.10 31.49 15.62
C LYS A 32 -9.35 32.26 15.20
N VAL A 33 -10.49 31.78 15.61
CA VAL A 33 -11.75 32.51 15.55
C VAL A 33 -12.09 32.93 16.98
N LEU A 34 -12.15 34.21 17.19
CA LEU A 34 -12.56 34.78 18.48
C LEU A 34 -14.02 35.17 18.38
N MET A 35 -14.82 34.76 19.33
CA MET A 35 -16.21 35.12 19.48
C MET A 35 -16.39 35.83 20.82
N ASN A 36 -16.89 37.05 20.79
CA ASN A 36 -17.24 37.79 21.99
C ASN A 36 -18.76 37.89 22.09
N VAL A 37 -19.31 37.43 23.19
CA VAL A 37 -20.73 37.48 23.51
C VAL A 37 -20.86 38.12 24.89
N ASP A 38 -21.48 39.28 24.96
CA ASP A 38 -21.73 40.04 26.22
C ASP A 38 -20.45 40.22 27.04
N GLY A 39 -19.32 40.51 26.38
CA GLY A 39 -18.03 40.72 27.03
C GLY A 39 -17.27 39.43 27.35
N GLN A 40 -17.86 38.29 27.13
CA GLN A 40 -17.18 37.00 27.28
C GLN A 40 -16.55 36.56 25.92
N GLU A 41 -15.23 36.41 25.93
CA GLU A 41 -14.51 35.96 24.74
C GLU A 41 -14.32 34.41 24.75
N THR A 42 -14.66 33.80 23.64
CA THR A 42 -14.43 32.39 23.38
C THR A 42 -13.54 32.23 22.14
N GLU A 43 -12.51 31.44 22.26
CA GLU A 43 -11.56 31.12 21.16
C GLU A 43 -11.83 29.72 20.60
N VAL A 44 -11.88 29.63 19.27
CA VAL A 44 -11.82 28.37 18.55
C VAL A 44 -10.59 28.41 17.64
N ALA A 45 -9.60 27.57 17.93
CA ALA A 45 -8.41 27.40 17.09
C ALA A 45 -8.64 26.32 16.04
N GLN A 46 -8.18 26.59 14.82
CA GLN A 46 -8.20 25.64 13.72
C GLN A 46 -6.83 25.55 13.05
N THR A 47 -6.49 24.37 12.56
CA THR A 47 -5.28 24.15 11.78
C THR A 47 -5.67 23.58 10.41
N ILE A 48 -5.17 24.21 9.34
CA ILE A 48 -5.33 23.72 7.98
C ILE A 48 -3.95 23.35 7.44
N ASN A 49 -3.76 22.08 7.09
CA ASN A 49 -2.61 21.60 6.39
C ASN A 49 -2.76 21.93 4.89
N ASN A 50 -1.92 22.83 4.39
CA ASN A 50 -1.93 23.22 2.98
C ASN A 50 -0.80 22.48 2.26
N LEU A 51 -1.12 21.32 1.68
CA LEU A 51 -0.17 20.42 1.06
C LEU A 51 0.37 20.99 -0.25
N VAL A 52 1.65 20.72 -0.58
CA VAL A 52 2.24 21.10 -1.89
C VAL A 52 1.85 20.12 -3.00
N PHE A 53 1.53 18.87 -2.64
CA PHE A 53 0.91 17.87 -3.50
C PHE A 53 0.03 16.95 -2.63
N GLN A 54 -0.77 16.09 -3.25
CA GLN A 54 -1.65 15.15 -2.55
C GLN A 54 -1.04 13.75 -2.56
N PRO A 55 -0.45 13.27 -1.44
CA PRO A 55 0.07 11.91 -1.36
C PRO A 55 -1.05 10.87 -1.40
N VAL A 56 -0.73 9.70 -1.90
CA VAL A 56 -1.63 8.53 -1.89
C VAL A 56 -1.31 7.65 -0.70
N THR A 57 -2.30 7.43 0.17
CA THR A 57 -2.19 6.46 1.26
C THR A 57 -2.20 5.04 0.71
N ARG A 58 -1.20 4.26 1.09
CA ARG A 58 -1.14 2.82 0.80
C ARG A 58 -1.11 2.04 2.10
N VAL A 59 -1.65 0.84 2.06
CA VAL A 59 -1.77 -0.04 3.24
C VAL A 59 -1.05 -1.34 2.94
N VAL A 60 -0.16 -1.74 3.84
CA VAL A 60 0.57 -3.01 3.76
C VAL A 60 -0.09 -4.03 4.68
N LEU A 61 -0.27 -5.24 4.17
CA LEU A 61 -0.71 -6.41 4.93
C LEU A 61 0.41 -7.45 4.87
N GLU A 62 1.00 -7.77 6.03
CA GLU A 62 2.05 -8.76 6.19
C GLU A 62 1.41 -10.05 6.73
N GLU A 63 1.15 -11.00 5.84
CA GLU A 63 0.45 -12.26 6.14
C GLU A 63 1.43 -13.38 6.47
N PHE A 64 1.12 -14.16 7.51
CA PHE A 64 1.68 -15.48 7.74
C PHE A 64 0.81 -16.53 7.08
N THR A 65 1.38 -17.30 6.16
CA THR A 65 0.68 -18.27 5.31
C THR A 65 1.53 -19.51 5.05
N GLY A 66 1.01 -20.46 4.29
CA GLY A 66 1.76 -21.64 3.85
C GLY A 66 0.88 -22.65 3.11
N ARG A 67 1.53 -23.47 2.25
CA ARG A 67 0.84 -24.45 1.42
C ARG A 67 0.17 -25.57 2.22
N ASP A 68 0.76 -25.99 3.34
CA ASP A 68 0.24 -27.06 4.21
C ASP A 68 -0.77 -26.53 5.24
N CYS A 69 -1.25 -25.30 5.07
CA CYS A 69 -2.24 -24.67 5.90
C CYS A 69 -3.64 -24.80 5.29
N SER A 70 -4.46 -25.69 5.85
CA SER A 70 -5.83 -25.95 5.35
C SER A 70 -6.76 -24.75 5.46
N ASN A 71 -6.48 -23.79 6.36
CA ASN A 71 -7.27 -22.57 6.56
C ASN A 71 -6.76 -21.39 5.72
N CYS A 72 -5.56 -21.46 5.12
CA CYS A 72 -4.99 -20.34 4.36
C CYS A 72 -5.79 -19.90 3.13
N PRO A 73 -6.64 -20.74 2.50
CA PRO A 73 -7.58 -20.24 1.50
C PRO A 73 -8.49 -19.09 1.97
N LEU A 74 -8.77 -18.96 3.28
CA LEU A 74 -9.48 -17.78 3.81
C LEU A 74 -8.69 -16.47 3.59
N GLY A 75 -7.37 -16.53 3.81
CA GLY A 75 -6.46 -15.41 3.54
C GLY A 75 -6.42 -15.06 2.06
N LEU A 76 -6.30 -16.06 1.19
CA LEU A 76 -6.28 -15.86 -0.27
C LEU A 76 -7.55 -15.18 -0.77
N VAL A 77 -8.73 -15.61 -0.30
CA VAL A 77 -10.03 -14.97 -0.64
C VAL A 77 -10.10 -13.55 -0.13
N ALA A 78 -9.66 -13.30 1.11
CA ALA A 78 -9.68 -11.96 1.69
C ALA A 78 -8.75 -11.00 0.94
N ILE A 79 -7.53 -11.44 0.61
CA ILE A 79 -6.55 -10.67 -0.17
C ILE A 79 -7.09 -10.35 -1.57
N ASP A 80 -7.65 -11.34 -2.26
CA ASP A 80 -8.25 -11.13 -3.59
C ASP A 80 -9.38 -10.10 -3.57
N ASN A 81 -10.24 -10.16 -2.55
CA ASN A 81 -11.29 -9.17 -2.34
C ASN A 81 -10.73 -7.76 -2.10
N LEU A 82 -9.70 -7.63 -1.27
CA LEU A 82 -9.04 -6.37 -0.96
C LEU A 82 -8.29 -5.80 -2.18
N LYS A 83 -7.61 -6.65 -2.96
CA LYS A 83 -6.97 -6.25 -4.24
C LYS A 83 -8.00 -5.68 -5.22
N LYS A 84 -9.17 -6.33 -5.36
CA LYS A 84 -10.27 -5.86 -6.23
C LYS A 84 -10.84 -4.52 -5.77
N ARG A 85 -10.94 -4.28 -4.46
CA ARG A 85 -11.51 -3.04 -3.88
C ARG A 85 -10.55 -1.86 -3.94
N PHE A 86 -9.26 -2.07 -3.66
CA PHE A 86 -8.30 -0.99 -3.39
C PHE A 86 -7.15 -0.89 -4.40
N GLY A 87 -7.01 -1.90 -5.28
CA GLY A 87 -5.98 -1.91 -6.33
C GLY A 87 -4.57 -1.69 -5.78
N ASN A 88 -3.82 -0.79 -6.40
CA ASN A 88 -2.43 -0.49 -6.04
C ASN A 88 -2.26 0.28 -4.71
N ARG A 89 -3.35 0.55 -4.00
CA ARG A 89 -3.31 1.12 -2.65
C ARG A 89 -3.23 0.05 -1.56
N PHE A 90 -3.49 -1.20 -1.88
CA PHE A 90 -3.37 -2.35 -0.98
C PHE A 90 -2.18 -3.21 -1.40
N LEU A 91 -1.25 -3.43 -0.49
CA LEU A 91 0.04 -4.08 -0.73
C LEU A 91 0.18 -5.31 0.18
N PRO A 92 -0.32 -6.48 -0.25
CA PRO A 92 -0.12 -7.72 0.50
C PRO A 92 1.31 -8.25 0.35
N ILE A 93 1.79 -8.93 1.40
CA ILE A 93 3.08 -9.63 1.49
C ILE A 93 2.79 -10.99 2.12
N GLY A 94 2.95 -12.07 1.35
CA GLY A 94 2.77 -13.45 1.80
C GLY A 94 4.06 -14.01 2.39
N ILE A 95 4.11 -14.22 3.69
CA ILE A 95 5.26 -14.78 4.40
C ILE A 95 4.99 -16.27 4.65
N HIS A 96 5.58 -17.13 3.82
CA HIS A 96 5.48 -18.56 3.97
C HIS A 96 6.38 -19.02 5.11
N GLY A 97 5.81 -19.52 6.20
CA GLY A 97 6.57 -19.81 7.43
C GLY A 97 6.42 -21.22 7.97
N TYR A 98 5.65 -22.09 7.31
CA TYR A 98 5.50 -23.48 7.72
C TYR A 98 6.76 -24.27 7.48
N THR A 99 7.10 -25.16 8.42
CA THR A 99 8.23 -26.08 8.27
C THR A 99 8.04 -26.97 7.04
N GLY A 100 9.03 -26.94 6.13
CA GLY A 100 8.96 -27.69 4.88
C GLY A 100 8.24 -26.99 3.72
N ASP A 101 7.69 -25.79 3.92
CA ASP A 101 7.18 -24.97 2.83
C ASP A 101 8.36 -24.46 1.98
N PRO A 102 8.44 -24.82 0.69
CA PRO A 102 9.57 -24.46 -0.17
C PRO A 102 9.65 -22.96 -0.46
N LEU A 103 8.57 -22.22 -0.20
CA LEU A 103 8.52 -20.78 -0.41
C LEU A 103 8.99 -19.96 0.79
N GLY A 104 9.17 -20.62 1.96
CA GLY A 104 9.42 -19.97 3.25
C GLY A 104 10.87 -19.90 3.71
N ASN A 105 11.83 -20.33 2.89
CA ASN A 105 13.23 -20.44 3.30
C ASN A 105 13.83 -19.09 3.75
N GLY A 106 14.34 -19.06 4.99
CA GLY A 106 15.05 -17.89 5.56
C GLY A 106 14.17 -16.80 6.14
N LEU A 107 12.85 -16.96 6.20
CA LEU A 107 11.91 -15.91 6.65
C LEU A 107 11.41 -16.08 8.09
N SER A 108 11.94 -17.07 8.83
CA SER A 108 11.44 -17.39 10.18
C SER A 108 11.54 -16.22 11.16
N ASP A 109 12.60 -15.44 11.07
CA ASP A 109 12.80 -14.31 11.97
C ASP A 109 11.88 -13.13 11.63
N TYR A 110 11.48 -13.01 10.36
CA TYR A 110 10.57 -11.97 9.92
C TYR A 110 9.16 -12.17 10.49
N TYR A 111 8.54 -13.33 10.30
CA TYR A 111 7.20 -13.55 10.86
C TYR A 111 7.20 -13.58 12.40
N LYS A 112 8.29 -14.06 13.03
CA LYS A 112 8.45 -13.99 14.49
C LYS A 112 8.54 -12.55 15.00
N TYR A 113 9.29 -11.69 14.30
CA TYR A 113 9.35 -10.26 14.61
C TYR A 113 7.94 -9.62 14.56
N LEU A 114 7.12 -10.01 13.60
CA LEU A 114 5.73 -9.58 13.52
C LEU A 114 4.82 -10.21 14.58
N GLY A 115 5.32 -11.17 15.38
CA GLY A 115 4.55 -11.90 16.37
C GLY A 115 3.54 -12.87 15.77
N LEU A 116 3.68 -13.23 14.50
CA LEU A 116 2.78 -14.14 13.79
C LEU A 116 3.15 -15.59 14.12
N SER A 117 2.18 -16.38 14.61
CA SER A 117 2.42 -17.76 15.04
C SER A 117 1.36 -18.74 14.53
N ALA A 118 0.25 -18.26 14.01
CA ALA A 118 -0.83 -19.05 13.44
C ALA A 118 -1.21 -18.52 12.06
N ALA A 119 -1.50 -19.39 11.09
CA ALA A 119 -1.90 -19.02 9.75
C ALA A 119 -3.36 -19.44 9.46
N PRO A 120 -4.09 -18.66 8.67
CA PRO A 120 -3.73 -17.34 8.17
C PRO A 120 -3.91 -16.25 9.23
N SER A 121 -2.92 -15.40 9.42
CA SER A 121 -3.00 -14.20 10.25
C SER A 121 -2.09 -13.11 9.68
N ALA A 122 -2.36 -11.84 10.00
CA ALA A 122 -1.58 -10.74 9.47
C ALA A 122 -1.47 -9.57 10.44
N ARG A 123 -0.46 -8.71 10.21
CA ARG A 123 -0.44 -7.33 10.68
C ARG A 123 -0.70 -6.38 9.53
N ILE A 124 -1.49 -5.36 9.80
CA ILE A 124 -1.79 -4.30 8.83
C ILE A 124 -1.08 -3.04 9.28
N ASN A 125 -0.21 -2.48 8.40
CA ASN A 125 0.65 -1.34 8.72
C ASN A 125 1.45 -1.53 10.02
N ARG A 126 1.78 -2.78 10.36
CA ARG A 126 2.43 -3.17 11.63
C ARG A 126 1.71 -2.66 12.88
N SER A 127 0.38 -2.58 12.83
CA SER A 127 -0.45 -2.29 14.01
C SER A 127 -0.19 -3.29 15.14
N ASP A 128 -0.56 -2.93 16.37
CA ASP A 128 -0.33 -3.80 17.54
C ASP A 128 -1.17 -5.09 17.50
N SER A 129 -2.30 -5.08 16.81
CA SER A 129 -3.19 -6.23 16.70
C SER A 129 -2.77 -7.19 15.58
N ILE A 130 -2.85 -8.49 15.87
CA ILE A 130 -2.80 -9.57 14.88
C ILE A 130 -4.24 -9.84 14.45
N MET A 131 -4.47 -9.88 13.14
CA MET A 131 -5.82 -9.89 12.57
C MET A 131 -6.09 -11.13 11.74
N SER A 132 -7.37 -11.49 11.64
CA SER A 132 -7.88 -12.63 10.89
C SER A 132 -8.48 -12.20 9.54
N PRO A 133 -8.41 -13.05 8.51
CA PRO A 133 -8.98 -12.74 7.19
C PRO A 133 -10.51 -12.74 7.20
N MET A 134 -11.10 -13.61 8.00
CA MET A 134 -12.54 -13.81 8.14
C MET A 134 -12.90 -14.24 9.55
N VAL A 135 -14.16 -14.07 9.90
CA VAL A 135 -14.79 -14.62 11.10
C VAL A 135 -15.95 -15.52 10.68
N LYS A 136 -16.28 -16.50 11.50
CA LYS A 136 -17.50 -17.33 11.33
C LYS A 136 -18.42 -17.20 12.53
N ASP A 137 -19.72 -17.27 12.27
CA ASP A 137 -20.75 -17.32 13.32
C ASP A 137 -20.95 -18.74 13.89
N ALA A 138 -21.93 -18.87 14.77
CA ALA A 138 -22.28 -20.15 15.40
C ALA A 138 -22.78 -21.21 14.40
N ASP A 139 -23.36 -20.79 13.29
CA ASP A 139 -23.85 -21.65 12.20
C ASP A 139 -22.76 -21.96 11.15
N ASN A 140 -21.50 -21.62 11.45
CA ASN A 140 -20.33 -21.75 10.57
C ASN A 140 -20.42 -20.97 9.26
N THR A 141 -21.17 -19.87 9.22
CA THR A 141 -21.17 -18.93 8.09
C THR A 141 -19.99 -17.97 8.22
N TYR A 142 -19.24 -17.79 7.13
CA TYR A 142 -18.05 -16.94 7.09
C TYR A 142 -18.38 -15.51 6.62
N TYR A 143 -17.73 -14.53 7.25
CA TYR A 143 -17.86 -13.10 6.97
C TYR A 143 -16.50 -12.44 6.82
N LEU A 144 -16.36 -11.57 5.79
CA LEU A 144 -15.14 -10.79 5.49
C LEU A 144 -15.05 -9.50 6.30
N SER A 145 -16.15 -9.00 6.86
CA SER A 145 -16.16 -7.73 7.59
C SER A 145 -17.05 -7.78 8.83
N ALA A 146 -16.70 -6.99 9.83
CA ALA A 146 -17.49 -6.83 11.05
C ALA A 146 -18.90 -6.36 10.76
N LYS A 147 -19.08 -5.44 9.82
CA LYS A 147 -20.39 -4.94 9.40
C LYS A 147 -21.29 -6.04 8.81
N ALA A 148 -20.73 -6.97 8.02
CA ALA A 148 -21.48 -8.07 7.45
C ALA A 148 -21.92 -9.06 8.57
N LEU A 149 -21.03 -9.37 9.51
CA LEU A 149 -21.34 -10.18 10.68
C LEU A 149 -22.45 -9.53 11.54
N GLU A 150 -22.26 -8.24 11.90
CA GLU A 150 -23.23 -7.50 12.73
C GLU A 150 -24.61 -7.46 12.09
N SER A 151 -24.67 -7.19 10.78
CA SER A 151 -25.94 -7.16 10.05
C SER A 151 -26.67 -8.51 10.03
N ALA A 152 -25.94 -9.62 10.05
CA ALA A 152 -26.49 -10.96 10.01
C ALA A 152 -26.84 -11.52 11.40
N THR A 153 -26.06 -11.21 12.43
CA THR A 153 -26.11 -11.89 13.73
C THR A 153 -26.34 -10.93 14.90
N GLY A 154 -26.12 -9.64 14.74
CA GLY A 154 -26.10 -8.64 15.82
C GLY A 154 -24.80 -8.64 16.65
N TYR A 155 -23.82 -9.49 16.34
CA TYR A 155 -22.50 -9.50 16.97
C TYR A 155 -21.49 -8.73 16.12
N THR A 156 -20.46 -8.20 16.77
CA THR A 156 -19.36 -7.49 16.10
C THR A 156 -18.00 -8.03 16.52
N THR A 157 -16.97 -7.73 15.73
CA THR A 157 -15.56 -8.01 15.99
C THR A 157 -14.72 -6.89 15.39
N ASP A 158 -13.56 -6.63 15.94
CA ASP A 158 -12.68 -5.53 15.50
C ASP A 158 -11.42 -6.03 14.75
N ASP A 159 -11.22 -7.35 14.67
CA ASP A 159 -9.94 -7.94 14.26
C ASP A 159 -9.95 -8.51 12.82
N LEU A 160 -10.69 -7.89 11.89
CA LEU A 160 -10.77 -8.34 10.51
C LEU A 160 -9.94 -7.47 9.55
N TRP A 161 -9.25 -8.15 8.60
CA TRP A 161 -8.41 -7.48 7.60
C TRP A 161 -9.15 -6.43 6.79
N SER A 162 -10.38 -6.73 6.36
CA SER A 162 -11.19 -5.85 5.53
C SER A 162 -11.48 -4.53 6.21
N ASP A 163 -11.91 -4.58 7.48
CA ASP A 163 -12.29 -3.39 8.24
C ASP A 163 -11.06 -2.53 8.54
N LYS A 164 -9.94 -3.17 8.94
CA LYS A 164 -8.71 -2.45 9.24
C LYS A 164 -8.06 -1.83 7.99
N VAL A 165 -8.02 -2.53 6.87
CA VAL A 165 -7.52 -1.96 5.61
C VAL A 165 -8.38 -0.78 5.18
N GLU A 166 -9.72 -0.87 5.29
CA GLU A 166 -10.61 0.23 4.97
C GLU A 166 -10.40 1.45 5.88
N GLU A 167 -10.23 1.24 7.17
CA GLU A 167 -9.87 2.31 8.11
C GLU A 167 -8.56 3.00 7.73
N GLU A 168 -7.50 2.22 7.52
CA GLU A 168 -6.15 2.74 7.26
C GLU A 168 -6.05 3.48 5.92
N ILE A 169 -6.73 2.97 4.88
CA ILE A 169 -6.66 3.55 3.54
C ILE A 169 -7.36 4.91 3.43
N LEU A 170 -8.27 5.21 4.36
CA LEU A 170 -8.97 6.50 4.44
C LEU A 170 -8.17 7.57 5.18
N LYS A 171 -7.13 7.19 5.92
CA LYS A 171 -6.26 8.15 6.61
C LYS A 171 -5.46 8.98 5.61
N PRO A 172 -5.35 10.31 5.79
CA PRO A 172 -4.57 11.15 4.89
C PRO A 172 -3.08 10.88 5.06
N ALA A 173 -2.38 10.60 3.96
CA ALA A 173 -0.92 10.57 3.96
C ALA A 173 -0.33 11.98 3.86
N LEU A 174 0.83 12.19 4.50
CA LEU A 174 1.61 13.44 4.41
C LEU A 174 2.91 13.24 3.63
N SER A 175 3.22 12.01 3.27
CA SER A 175 4.41 11.63 2.51
C SER A 175 4.07 10.64 1.42
N GLU A 176 4.92 10.58 0.42
CA GLU A 176 4.87 9.62 -0.67
C GLU A 176 6.25 8.98 -0.82
N VAL A 177 6.24 7.70 -1.14
CA VAL A 177 7.42 6.96 -1.57
C VAL A 177 7.17 6.40 -2.95
N SER A 178 8.14 6.50 -3.83
CA SER A 178 8.15 5.90 -5.16
C SER A 178 9.43 5.08 -5.33
N ALA A 179 9.35 3.98 -6.07
CA ALA A 179 10.49 3.13 -6.34
C ALA A 179 10.39 2.54 -7.75
N THR A 180 11.54 2.27 -8.34
CA THR A 180 11.67 1.48 -9.57
C THR A 180 12.39 0.19 -9.25
N ILE A 181 12.35 -0.78 -10.17
CA ILE A 181 13.06 -2.05 -10.02
C ILE A 181 13.98 -2.25 -11.21
N ASN A 182 15.23 -2.69 -10.95
CA ASN A 182 16.19 -3.07 -11.97
C ASN A 182 16.79 -4.44 -11.62
N TYR A 183 17.27 -5.14 -12.62
CA TYR A 183 17.92 -6.43 -12.46
C TYR A 183 19.24 -6.46 -13.24
N ASP A 184 20.31 -6.83 -12.56
CA ASP A 184 21.61 -7.12 -13.17
C ASP A 184 21.73 -8.64 -13.29
N GLU A 185 21.71 -9.13 -14.53
CA GLU A 185 21.81 -10.56 -14.84
C GLU A 185 23.18 -11.15 -14.47
N ALA A 186 24.25 -10.36 -14.64
CA ALA A 186 25.62 -10.83 -14.38
C ALA A 186 25.87 -11.10 -12.89
N THR A 187 25.31 -10.27 -12.03
CA THR A 187 25.41 -10.41 -10.57
C THR A 187 24.19 -11.05 -9.94
N ARG A 188 23.10 -11.27 -10.71
CA ARG A 188 21.80 -11.75 -10.23
C ARG A 188 21.26 -10.87 -9.08
N THR A 189 21.43 -9.56 -9.20
CA THR A 189 21.02 -8.59 -8.17
C THR A 189 19.85 -7.76 -8.63
N ILE A 190 18.79 -7.73 -7.82
CA ILE A 190 17.69 -6.77 -7.97
C ILE A 190 18.00 -5.54 -7.15
N THR A 191 17.85 -4.35 -7.75
CA THR A 191 17.97 -3.06 -7.05
C THR A 191 16.65 -2.29 -7.11
N ALA A 192 16.37 -1.49 -6.07
CA ALA A 192 15.16 -0.68 -5.98
C ALA A 192 15.48 0.79 -5.63
N PRO A 193 15.99 1.59 -6.59
CA PRO A 193 16.15 3.02 -6.39
C PRO A 193 14.82 3.65 -5.96
N THR A 194 14.87 4.40 -4.85
CA THR A 194 13.68 4.89 -4.17
C THR A 194 13.75 6.39 -3.96
N VAL A 195 12.62 7.07 -4.06
CA VAL A 195 12.49 8.51 -3.77
C VAL A 195 11.40 8.71 -2.73
N VAL A 196 11.73 9.47 -1.69
CA VAL A 196 10.81 9.90 -0.64
C VAL A 196 10.49 11.38 -0.82
N ARG A 197 9.20 11.74 -0.69
CA ARG A 197 8.72 13.13 -0.73
C ARG A 197 7.71 13.36 0.39
N TYR A 198 7.72 14.56 0.94
CA TYR A 198 6.72 15.00 1.91
C TYR A 198 5.89 16.17 1.33
N ALA A 199 4.60 16.15 1.59
CA ALA A 199 3.69 17.20 1.15
C ALA A 199 3.71 18.44 2.07
N MET A 200 4.38 18.32 3.21
CA MET A 200 4.58 19.40 4.19
C MET A 200 6.02 19.39 4.69
N ASN A 201 6.49 20.57 5.13
CA ASN A 201 7.72 20.64 5.91
C ASN A 201 7.55 19.85 7.21
N ALA A 202 8.61 19.17 7.61
CA ALA A 202 8.65 18.43 8.86
C ALA A 202 10.05 18.54 9.48
N GLU A 203 10.11 18.68 10.80
CA GLU A 203 11.37 18.82 11.53
C GLU A 203 11.55 17.61 12.46
N ASN A 204 12.81 17.29 12.77
CA ASN A 204 13.18 16.22 13.68
C ASN A 204 12.61 14.84 13.28
N GLN A 205 12.48 14.59 11.99
CA GLN A 205 12.02 13.31 11.46
C GLN A 205 13.15 12.29 11.56
N ASN A 206 12.86 11.12 12.09
CA ASN A 206 13.77 9.98 12.05
C ASN A 206 13.08 8.86 11.27
N ILE A 207 13.33 8.84 9.96
CA ILE A 207 12.67 7.91 9.05
C ILE A 207 13.54 6.70 8.83
N SER A 208 12.97 5.51 9.00
CA SER A 208 13.57 4.26 8.56
C SER A 208 12.87 3.71 7.33
N ILE A 209 13.66 3.08 6.47
CA ILE A 209 13.23 2.46 5.23
C ILE A 209 13.50 0.97 5.32
N PHE A 210 12.46 0.17 5.09
CA PHE A 210 12.52 -1.28 5.02
C PHE A 210 11.98 -1.75 3.67
N ALA A 211 12.58 -2.77 3.08
CA ALA A 211 12.08 -3.28 1.82
C ALA A 211 11.92 -4.80 1.82
N VAL A 212 10.98 -5.27 1.02
CA VAL A 212 10.66 -6.69 0.84
C VAL A 212 10.67 -7.02 -0.64
N LEU A 213 11.41 -8.04 -1.02
CA LEU A 213 11.35 -8.64 -2.35
C LEU A 213 10.14 -9.58 -2.41
N LEU A 214 9.29 -9.38 -3.40
CA LEU A 214 8.16 -10.24 -3.72
C LEU A 214 8.38 -10.95 -5.05
N GLU A 215 7.87 -12.17 -5.16
CA GLU A 215 7.74 -12.89 -6.43
C GLU A 215 6.27 -13.23 -6.66
N GLN A 216 5.80 -13.01 -7.88
CA GLN A 216 4.45 -13.31 -8.34
C GLN A 216 4.44 -14.62 -9.13
N GLU A 217 3.27 -15.26 -9.25
CA GLU A 217 3.06 -16.48 -10.06
C GLU A 217 4.01 -17.63 -9.69
N VAL A 218 4.20 -17.86 -8.39
CA VAL A 218 5.11 -18.90 -7.90
C VAL A 218 4.36 -20.21 -7.80
N ASP A 219 4.87 -21.26 -8.47
CA ASP A 219 4.35 -22.62 -8.33
C ASP A 219 4.61 -23.17 -6.92
N ASN A 220 3.53 -23.41 -6.19
CA ASN A 220 3.55 -23.91 -4.82
C ASN A 220 3.34 -25.42 -4.74
N ILE A 221 3.46 -26.14 -5.86
CA ILE A 221 3.22 -27.60 -5.99
C ILE A 221 1.76 -27.94 -5.67
N TYR A 222 1.24 -27.55 -4.51
CA TYR A 222 -0.16 -27.64 -4.11
C TYR A 222 -0.48 -26.63 -2.99
N GLN A 223 -1.76 -26.34 -2.83
CA GLN A 223 -2.32 -25.66 -1.64
C GLN A 223 -3.29 -26.58 -0.94
N GLN A 224 -3.10 -26.81 0.36
CA GLN A 224 -4.09 -27.54 1.17
C GLN A 224 -5.35 -26.70 1.36
N ASN A 225 -6.51 -27.32 1.21
CA ASN A 225 -7.81 -26.65 1.29
C ASN A 225 -8.78 -27.38 2.23
N GLY A 226 -9.10 -26.74 3.35
CA GLY A 226 -10.09 -27.22 4.33
C GLY A 226 -11.55 -26.92 3.97
N PHE A 227 -11.80 -26.22 2.85
CA PHE A 227 -13.14 -25.72 2.49
C PHE A 227 -13.78 -26.45 1.30
N SER A 228 -13.15 -27.47 0.76
CA SER A 228 -13.57 -28.18 -0.44
C SER A 228 -15.02 -28.72 -0.38
N SER A 229 -15.55 -29.00 0.80
CA SER A 229 -16.95 -29.45 1.02
C SER A 229 -17.89 -28.36 1.56
N VAL A 230 -17.38 -27.15 1.85
CA VAL A 230 -18.18 -26.05 2.37
C VAL A 230 -19.00 -25.43 1.24
N LYS A 231 -20.29 -25.14 1.49
CA LYS A 231 -21.21 -24.57 0.50
C LYS A 231 -21.48 -23.10 0.80
N GLN A 232 -20.50 -22.23 0.53
CA GLN A 232 -20.62 -20.78 0.73
C GLN A 232 -19.92 -20.03 -0.41
N ASP A 233 -20.66 -19.21 -1.11
CA ASP A 233 -20.17 -18.46 -2.28
C ASP A 233 -19.01 -17.49 -1.96
N ILE A 234 -18.98 -16.97 -0.72
CA ILE A 234 -17.92 -16.08 -0.27
C ILE A 234 -16.54 -16.76 -0.26
N LEU A 235 -16.51 -18.10 -0.19
CA LEU A 235 -15.28 -18.89 -0.17
C LEU A 235 -14.85 -19.38 -1.57
N LEU A 236 -15.57 -19.03 -2.62
CA LEU A 236 -15.17 -19.38 -3.97
C LEU A 236 -13.84 -18.67 -4.34
N PRO A 237 -12.98 -19.36 -5.09
CA PRO A 237 -13.15 -20.65 -5.78
C PRO A 237 -12.84 -21.91 -4.95
N TRP A 238 -12.54 -21.80 -3.64
CA TRP A 238 -12.08 -22.89 -2.76
C TRP A 238 -13.19 -23.78 -2.22
N ALA A 239 -14.41 -23.25 -2.17
CA ALA A 239 -15.60 -23.93 -1.66
C ALA A 239 -16.17 -24.93 -2.68
N SER A 240 -17.10 -25.78 -2.19
CA SER A 240 -17.80 -26.76 -3.03
C SER A 240 -18.49 -26.09 -4.23
N GLY A 241 -18.23 -26.62 -5.40
CA GLY A 241 -18.67 -26.05 -6.69
C GLY A 241 -17.71 -25.07 -7.33
N GLY A 242 -16.64 -24.66 -6.64
CA GLY A 242 -15.59 -23.83 -7.18
C GLY A 242 -14.49 -24.63 -7.88
N GLU A 243 -13.64 -23.92 -8.61
CA GLU A 243 -12.51 -24.49 -9.37
C GLU A 243 -11.54 -25.27 -8.47
N TYR A 244 -11.32 -24.78 -7.25
CA TYR A 244 -10.36 -25.31 -6.28
C TYR A 244 -11.04 -26.16 -5.17
N ALA A 245 -12.21 -26.75 -5.44
CA ALA A 245 -12.98 -27.54 -4.47
C ALA A 245 -12.40 -28.95 -4.23
N GLN A 246 -11.09 -29.02 -3.96
CA GLN A 246 -10.37 -30.26 -3.64
C GLN A 246 -9.54 -30.08 -2.37
N PRO A 247 -9.29 -31.17 -1.58
CA PRO A 247 -8.49 -31.06 -0.34
C PRO A 247 -7.04 -30.62 -0.57
N TYR A 248 -6.48 -30.95 -1.73
CA TYR A 248 -5.15 -30.54 -2.19
C TYR A 248 -5.30 -30.00 -3.62
N VAL A 249 -5.07 -28.72 -3.79
CA VAL A 249 -5.24 -28.05 -5.08
C VAL A 249 -3.88 -27.85 -5.73
N VAL A 250 -3.64 -28.51 -6.85
CA VAL A 250 -2.41 -28.39 -7.64
C VAL A 250 -2.58 -27.32 -8.72
N GLY A 251 -1.47 -26.70 -9.14
CA GLY A 251 -1.45 -25.71 -10.21
C GLY A 251 -1.94 -24.32 -9.78
N VAL A 252 -2.15 -24.11 -8.48
CA VAL A 252 -2.39 -22.75 -7.94
C VAL A 252 -1.06 -22.03 -7.86
N LEU A 253 -0.99 -20.87 -8.49
CA LEU A 253 0.16 -19.98 -8.38
C LEU A 253 0.02 -19.10 -7.15
N SER A 254 1.07 -19.04 -6.32
CA SER A 254 1.12 -18.13 -5.17
C SER A 254 1.56 -16.75 -5.62
N GLU A 255 0.83 -15.76 -5.13
CA GLU A 255 1.07 -14.34 -5.40
C GLU A 255 1.70 -13.66 -4.18
N ASP A 256 2.40 -12.54 -4.40
CA ASP A 256 2.97 -11.70 -3.35
C ASP A 256 3.91 -12.45 -2.38
N VAL A 257 4.60 -13.50 -2.89
CA VAL A 257 5.47 -14.37 -2.08
C VAL A 257 6.71 -13.61 -1.65
N CYS A 258 6.90 -13.43 -0.34
CA CYS A 258 8.11 -12.83 0.21
C CYS A 258 9.34 -13.72 -0.08
N ARG A 259 10.35 -13.16 -0.74
CA ARG A 259 11.60 -13.86 -1.11
C ARG A 259 12.82 -13.34 -0.36
N GLY A 260 12.70 -12.21 0.32
CA GLY A 260 13.78 -11.61 1.09
C GLY A 260 13.39 -10.25 1.64
N THR A 261 14.21 -9.78 2.57
CA THR A 261 14.04 -8.47 3.20
C THR A 261 15.33 -7.68 3.11
N TRP A 262 15.21 -6.34 3.05
CA TRP A 262 16.32 -5.42 3.11
C TRP A 262 16.13 -4.45 4.27
N GLY A 263 17.19 -4.30 5.08
CA GLY A 263 17.26 -3.47 6.27
C GLY A 263 18.16 -4.15 7.32
N SER A 264 18.86 -3.36 8.12
CA SER A 264 19.70 -3.88 9.23
C SER A 264 18.85 -4.50 10.35
N THR A 265 17.58 -4.09 10.42
CA THR A 265 16.54 -4.64 11.28
C THR A 265 15.25 -4.77 10.47
N PHE A 266 14.23 -5.42 11.01
CA PHE A 266 12.90 -5.45 10.38
C PHE A 266 12.15 -4.10 10.45
N LEU A 267 12.65 -3.12 11.20
CA LEU A 267 12.21 -1.73 11.10
C LEU A 267 12.90 -0.99 9.95
N GLY A 268 13.99 -1.51 9.43
CA GLY A 268 14.76 -0.97 8.32
C GLY A 268 16.01 -0.20 8.73
N ASN A 269 16.49 0.66 7.82
CA ASN A 269 17.66 1.51 8.01
C ASN A 269 17.22 2.97 8.16
N SER A 270 17.67 3.64 9.19
CA SER A 270 17.48 5.09 9.42
C SER A 270 18.67 5.92 8.93
N GLY A 271 18.51 7.24 8.93
CA GLY A 271 19.58 8.16 8.53
C GLY A 271 19.83 8.24 7.01
N LEU A 272 18.96 7.64 6.20
CA LEU A 272 19.06 7.65 4.73
C LEU A 272 18.56 8.96 4.10
N ILE A 273 17.74 9.70 4.82
CA ILE A 273 17.24 11.02 4.44
C ILE A 273 17.44 12.00 5.61
N PRO A 274 17.50 13.33 5.35
CA PRO A 274 17.66 14.31 6.43
C PRO A 274 16.52 14.28 7.45
N THR A 275 16.81 14.73 8.68
CA THR A 275 15.80 14.87 9.74
C THR A 275 14.88 16.07 9.52
N ASN A 276 15.35 17.09 8.81
CA ASN A 276 14.55 18.26 8.45
C ASN A 276 14.14 18.16 6.99
N ILE A 277 12.86 18.03 6.79
CA ILE A 277 12.22 17.76 5.50
C ILE A 277 11.64 19.06 4.92
N VAL A 278 11.94 19.32 3.66
CA VAL A 278 11.35 20.42 2.89
C VAL A 278 10.20 19.86 2.02
N ALA A 279 9.05 20.49 2.09
CA ALA A 279 7.87 20.10 1.33
C ALA A 279 8.15 20.08 -0.19
N GLY A 280 7.81 18.98 -0.85
CA GLY A 280 7.95 18.79 -2.29
C GLY A 280 9.36 18.42 -2.77
N GLN A 281 10.37 18.44 -1.89
CA GLN A 281 11.73 18.00 -2.24
C GLN A 281 11.79 16.49 -2.39
N ASN A 282 12.56 16.02 -3.39
CA ASN A 282 12.89 14.61 -3.55
C ASN A 282 14.10 14.25 -2.68
N TYR A 283 13.98 13.15 -1.94
CA TYR A 283 15.04 12.54 -1.17
C TYR A 283 15.31 11.16 -1.73
N GLU A 284 16.44 10.99 -2.38
CA GLU A 284 16.85 9.72 -2.99
C GLU A 284 17.39 8.77 -1.94
N VAL A 285 16.93 7.51 -1.99
CA VAL A 285 17.40 6.40 -1.18
C VAL A 285 17.94 5.34 -2.14
N ASN A 286 19.25 5.15 -2.09
CA ASN A 286 19.98 4.19 -2.89
C ASN A 286 20.46 3.01 -2.01
N GLY A 287 20.90 1.91 -2.65
CA GLY A 287 21.46 0.76 -1.97
C GLY A 287 20.41 -0.25 -1.46
N ILE A 288 19.14 -0.10 -1.85
CA ILE A 288 18.16 -1.18 -1.67
C ILE A 288 18.45 -2.24 -2.73
N GLU A 289 18.96 -3.39 -2.29
CA GLU A 289 19.39 -4.46 -3.18
C GLU A 289 19.10 -5.85 -2.59
N PHE A 290 18.82 -6.80 -3.48
CA PHE A 290 18.54 -8.20 -3.17
C PHE A 290 19.35 -9.09 -4.07
N GLN A 291 20.24 -9.87 -3.47
CA GLN A 291 20.99 -10.92 -4.15
C GLN A 291 20.08 -12.15 -4.34
N LEU A 292 19.86 -12.59 -5.58
CA LEU A 292 19.06 -13.78 -5.86
C LEU A 292 19.93 -15.04 -5.81
N PRO A 293 19.74 -15.94 -4.82
CA PRO A 293 20.45 -17.21 -4.79
C PRO A 293 20.08 -18.10 -5.99
N GLU A 294 21.04 -18.74 -6.64
CA GLU A 294 20.77 -19.67 -7.75
C GLU A 294 19.81 -20.79 -7.34
N ALA A 295 20.03 -21.35 -6.14
CA ALA A 295 19.23 -22.46 -5.61
C ALA A 295 17.75 -22.09 -5.38
N ALA A 296 17.42 -20.80 -5.23
CA ALA A 296 16.06 -20.38 -4.90
C ALA A 296 15.09 -20.41 -6.08
N LYS A 297 15.58 -20.58 -7.32
CA LYS A 297 14.78 -20.62 -8.57
C LYS A 297 13.81 -19.42 -8.71
N ILE A 298 14.19 -18.24 -8.18
CA ILE A 298 13.39 -17.03 -8.29
C ILE A 298 13.43 -16.56 -9.74
N ASN A 299 12.24 -16.26 -10.30
CA ASN A 299 12.12 -15.65 -11.62
C ASN A 299 12.21 -14.11 -11.49
N PRO A 300 13.31 -13.47 -11.92
CA PRO A 300 13.46 -12.02 -11.76
C PRO A 300 12.34 -11.21 -12.43
N LYS A 301 11.78 -11.73 -13.54
CA LYS A 301 10.70 -11.03 -14.29
C LYS A 301 9.39 -10.96 -13.50
N ASN A 302 9.18 -11.88 -12.57
CA ASN A 302 8.01 -11.89 -11.70
C ASN A 302 8.27 -11.16 -10.37
N CYS A 303 9.43 -10.51 -10.23
CA CYS A 303 9.79 -9.82 -8.99
C CYS A 303 9.25 -8.39 -8.95
N GLN A 304 8.88 -7.99 -7.74
CA GLN A 304 8.52 -6.63 -7.33
C GLN A 304 9.19 -6.32 -5.99
N VAL A 305 9.33 -5.05 -5.66
CA VAL A 305 9.82 -4.65 -4.33
C VAL A 305 8.76 -3.78 -3.66
N VAL A 306 8.40 -4.13 -2.43
CA VAL A 306 7.63 -3.26 -1.54
C VAL A 306 8.62 -2.50 -0.68
N VAL A 307 8.57 -1.17 -0.74
CA VAL A 307 9.37 -0.28 0.12
C VAL A 307 8.43 0.37 1.11
N MET A 308 8.73 0.22 2.40
CA MET A 308 7.96 0.75 3.52
C MET A 308 8.74 1.81 4.28
N MET A 309 8.04 2.83 4.75
CA MET A 309 8.56 3.90 5.58
C MET A 309 7.99 3.78 7.00
N PHE A 310 8.85 3.97 8.00
CA PHE A 310 8.47 3.99 9.40
C PHE A 310 9.10 5.20 10.11
N ASP A 311 8.46 5.65 11.16
CA ASP A 311 9.10 6.49 12.17
C ASP A 311 10.03 5.59 13.01
N ALA A 312 11.33 5.80 12.91
CA ALA A 312 12.32 4.95 13.59
C ALA A 312 12.29 5.06 15.12
N ASN A 313 11.73 6.14 15.67
CA ASN A 313 11.63 6.33 17.11
C ASN A 313 10.44 5.57 17.71
N THR A 314 9.36 5.45 16.96
CA THR A 314 8.09 4.87 17.45
C THR A 314 7.73 3.53 16.82
N GLY A 315 8.39 3.16 15.72
CA GLY A 315 8.06 1.98 14.92
C GLY A 315 6.77 2.14 14.09
N LYS A 316 6.13 3.32 14.12
CA LYS A 316 4.87 3.53 13.41
C LYS A 316 5.08 3.59 11.91
N TYR A 317 4.21 2.89 11.21
CA TYR A 317 4.12 2.93 9.75
C TYR A 317 3.72 4.34 9.25
N ILE A 318 4.34 4.76 8.15
CA ILE A 318 4.09 6.07 7.54
C ILE A 318 3.42 5.91 6.17
N ASN A 319 4.05 5.20 5.24
CA ASN A 319 3.53 4.92 3.90
C ASN A 319 4.40 3.85 3.21
N ALA A 320 3.96 3.37 2.04
CA ALA A 320 4.71 2.40 1.26
C ALA A 320 4.50 2.59 -0.24
N VAL A 321 5.28 1.85 -1.03
CA VAL A 321 5.09 1.65 -2.46
C VAL A 321 5.41 0.21 -2.83
N ARG A 322 4.76 -0.30 -3.88
CA ARG A 322 5.19 -1.52 -4.60
C ARG A 322 5.62 -1.10 -6.01
N THR A 323 6.77 -1.56 -6.44
CA THR A 323 7.27 -1.34 -7.81
C THR A 323 6.36 -2.05 -8.82
N ASP A 324 6.43 -1.64 -10.08
CA ASP A 324 5.91 -2.46 -11.16
C ASP A 324 6.71 -3.78 -11.25
N LEU A 325 6.20 -4.77 -11.97
CA LEU A 325 6.96 -5.96 -12.30
C LEU A 325 8.21 -5.60 -13.12
N LEU A 326 9.31 -6.34 -12.92
CA LEU A 326 10.53 -6.11 -13.66
C LEU A 326 10.31 -6.20 -15.19
N SER A 327 9.42 -7.08 -15.64
CA SER A 327 9.01 -7.21 -17.05
C SER A 327 8.34 -5.95 -17.60
N ASP A 328 7.70 -5.18 -16.75
CA ASP A 328 7.00 -3.94 -17.09
C ASP A 328 7.88 -2.69 -16.85
N ALA A 329 9.01 -2.87 -16.17
CA ALA A 329 9.98 -1.84 -15.85
C ALA A 329 10.82 -1.39 -17.06
N THR A 330 10.28 -1.46 -18.27
CA THR A 330 10.92 -0.88 -19.46
C THR A 330 10.81 0.64 -19.44
N GLY A 331 11.68 1.25 -18.65
CA GLY A 331 12.10 2.64 -18.71
C GLY A 331 10.98 3.69 -18.73
N ILE A 332 11.08 4.61 -17.75
CA ILE A 332 10.32 5.85 -17.60
C ILE A 332 8.97 5.67 -16.91
N ASN A 333 8.99 5.34 -15.63
CA ASN A 333 7.97 5.87 -14.72
C ASN A 333 8.36 7.32 -14.39
N ALA A 334 8.10 8.23 -15.30
CA ALA A 334 8.00 9.63 -14.94
C ALA A 334 6.92 9.72 -13.87
N VAL A 335 7.28 10.26 -12.71
CA VAL A 335 6.30 10.81 -11.76
C VAL A 335 5.50 11.83 -12.55
N VAL A 336 4.35 11.41 -13.08
CA VAL A 336 3.42 12.34 -13.72
C VAL A 336 2.79 13.10 -12.57
N ASP A 337 3.31 14.29 -12.32
CA ASP A 337 2.64 15.31 -11.51
C ASP A 337 1.24 15.48 -12.10
N LYS A 338 0.21 14.95 -11.44
CA LYS A 338 -1.19 15.08 -11.90
C LYS A 338 -1.67 16.54 -11.93
N GLU A 339 -0.91 17.46 -11.34
CA GLU A 339 -1.19 18.90 -11.46
C GLU A 339 -0.87 19.47 -12.85
N ASN A 340 -0.03 18.79 -13.66
CA ASN A 340 0.25 19.17 -15.04
C ASN A 340 -0.61 18.46 -16.10
N ALA A 341 -1.58 17.67 -15.69
CA ALA A 341 -2.48 16.96 -16.61
C ALA A 341 -3.38 17.90 -17.48
N LYS A 342 -3.31 19.21 -17.29
CA LYS A 342 -3.96 20.21 -18.16
C LYS A 342 -3.12 20.63 -19.37
N ASN A 343 -1.85 20.22 -19.47
CA ASN A 343 -0.99 20.45 -20.63
C ASN A 343 -0.40 19.13 -21.14
N VAL A 344 -1.25 18.15 -21.47
CA VAL A 344 -0.78 16.99 -22.21
C VAL A 344 -0.39 17.49 -23.61
N ASP A 345 0.93 17.59 -23.85
CA ASP A 345 1.48 17.96 -25.16
C ASP A 345 0.91 16.97 -26.20
N ASN A 346 0.22 17.52 -27.19
CA ASN A 346 -0.43 16.74 -28.26
C ASN A 346 0.59 16.24 -29.30
N ALA A 347 1.89 16.31 -28.97
CA ALA A 347 2.96 15.85 -29.83
C ALA A 347 3.15 14.33 -29.78
N TRP A 348 3.73 13.80 -30.83
CA TRP A 348 4.19 12.43 -30.95
C TRP A 348 5.67 12.32 -30.59
N TYR A 349 6.06 11.23 -29.93
CA TYR A 349 7.42 10.97 -29.53
C TYR A 349 7.84 9.55 -29.92
N THR A 350 9.12 9.38 -30.26
CA THR A 350 9.75 8.05 -30.34
C THR A 350 9.92 7.48 -28.92
N LEU A 351 10.23 6.18 -28.80
CA LEU A 351 10.56 5.57 -27.50
C LEU A 351 11.83 6.17 -26.87
N SER A 352 12.72 6.74 -27.67
CA SER A 352 13.92 7.44 -27.18
C SER A 352 13.65 8.88 -26.72
N GLY A 353 12.37 9.32 -26.72
CA GLY A 353 11.96 10.65 -26.27
C GLY A 353 12.13 11.76 -27.34
N LEU A 354 12.47 11.42 -28.58
CA LEU A 354 12.57 12.41 -29.65
C LEU A 354 11.15 12.86 -30.05
N LYS A 355 10.89 14.18 -29.96
CA LYS A 355 9.63 14.80 -30.38
C LYS A 355 9.51 14.78 -31.91
N LEU A 356 8.36 14.35 -32.40
CA LEU A 356 8.03 14.31 -33.83
C LEU A 356 7.10 15.47 -34.19
N ASN A 357 7.33 16.09 -35.32
CA ASN A 357 6.55 17.24 -35.79
C ASN A 357 5.11 16.86 -36.25
N GLN A 358 4.86 15.58 -36.45
CA GLN A 358 3.54 15.07 -36.87
C GLN A 358 3.39 13.59 -36.46
N LYS A 359 2.16 13.05 -36.61
CA LYS A 359 1.90 11.63 -36.42
C LYS A 359 2.82 10.78 -37.29
N PRO A 360 3.57 9.83 -36.71
CA PRO A 360 4.48 8.98 -37.51
C PRO A 360 3.70 8.10 -38.50
N LYS A 361 4.29 7.92 -39.70
CA LYS A 361 3.77 7.03 -40.74
C LYS A 361 4.54 5.72 -40.84
N ALA A 362 5.74 5.68 -40.28
CA ALA A 362 6.56 4.47 -40.24
C ALA A 362 6.00 3.49 -39.19
N ALA A 363 6.04 2.20 -39.51
CA ALA A 363 5.69 1.17 -38.54
C ALA A 363 6.62 1.22 -37.34
N GLY A 364 6.06 1.15 -36.15
CA GLY A 364 6.84 1.25 -34.91
C GLY A 364 5.99 1.56 -33.68
N LEU A 365 6.66 1.66 -32.54
CA LEU A 365 6.04 2.03 -31.27
C LEU A 365 6.37 3.50 -30.95
N TYR A 366 5.33 4.26 -30.60
CA TYR A 366 5.41 5.70 -30.37
C TYR A 366 4.63 6.09 -29.11
N ILE A 367 4.91 7.28 -28.58
CA ILE A 367 4.20 7.85 -27.43
C ILE A 367 3.42 9.08 -27.90
N HIS A 368 2.13 9.15 -27.54
CA HIS A 368 1.26 10.30 -27.78
C HIS A 368 0.30 10.48 -26.60
N GLN A 369 0.22 11.69 -26.07
CA GLN A 369 -0.58 12.00 -24.88
C GLN A 369 -0.33 11.02 -23.71
N GLY A 370 0.96 10.67 -23.48
CA GLY A 370 1.36 9.74 -22.41
C GLY A 370 0.98 8.28 -22.64
N LYS A 371 0.42 7.90 -23.79
CA LYS A 371 0.04 6.52 -24.13
C LYS A 371 0.91 5.95 -25.25
N LYS A 372 1.15 4.64 -25.21
CA LYS A 372 1.86 3.91 -26.29
C LYS A 372 0.93 3.61 -27.47
N TYR A 373 1.39 3.86 -28.68
CA TYR A 373 0.71 3.57 -29.93
C TYR A 373 1.58 2.74 -30.85
N VAL A 374 1.03 1.66 -31.36
CA VAL A 374 1.64 0.85 -32.44
C VAL A 374 1.13 1.38 -33.76
N ILE A 375 2.02 1.88 -34.62
CA ILE A 375 1.74 2.18 -36.01
C ILE A 375 2.16 0.94 -36.83
N LYS A 376 1.21 0.37 -37.58
CA LYS A 376 1.44 -0.81 -38.44
C LYS A 376 1.80 -0.41 -39.85
#